data_720b7836b12bdce6d2bceb16b084f7c5
#
_entry.id   720b7836b12bdce6d2bceb16b084f7c5
#
_cell.length_a   1.000
_cell.length_b   1.000
_cell.length_c   1.000
_cell.angle_alpha   90.00
_cell.angle_beta   90.00
_cell.angle_gamma   90.00
#
_symmetry.space_group_name_H-M   'P 1'
#
loop_
_entity.id
_entity.type
_entity.pdbx_description
1 polymer ?
#
loop_
_entity_poly.entity_id
_entity_poly.type
_entity_poly.pdbx_seq_one_letter_code
_entity_poly.pdbx_strand_id
1 'polypeptide(L)'
;MITVGKRGTVVPRVYDAAPSVSGVEKRVLIGPKQGAPRFVMRHFTVAPRGCSPEHTHPWEHEVYVLSGRGRIRFDDGAVEVTSGDTVFVPPMDKHQFQNAGDEAFEFLCIVPLAGDDG
;
A
#
# COMPACT_ATOMS: atom_id res chain seq x y z
N MET A 1 -25.37 -7.48 -6.65
CA MET A 1 -25.14 -6.73 -7.92
C MET A 1 -23.66 -6.48 -8.10
N ILE A 2 -23.15 -6.74 -9.29
CA ILE A 2 -21.75 -6.45 -9.61
C ILE A 2 -21.54 -4.94 -9.68
N THR A 3 -20.45 -4.46 -9.10
CA THR A 3 -20.08 -3.04 -9.07
C THR A 3 -18.76 -2.87 -9.80
N VAL A 4 -18.70 -1.86 -10.66
CA VAL A 4 -17.47 -1.52 -11.39
C VAL A 4 -17.10 -0.08 -11.03
N GLY A 5 -15.86 0.12 -10.59
CA GLY A 5 -15.32 1.42 -10.26
C GLY A 5 -14.16 1.81 -11.16
N LYS A 6 -13.71 3.05 -11.02
CA LYS A 6 -12.55 3.56 -11.76
C LYS A 6 -11.59 4.22 -10.77
N ARG A 7 -10.33 3.83 -10.81
CA ARG A 7 -9.29 4.38 -9.92
C ARG A 7 -9.23 5.90 -9.99
N GLY A 8 -9.32 6.47 -11.19
CA GLY A 8 -9.20 7.91 -11.38
C GLY A 8 -10.31 8.75 -10.74
N THR A 9 -11.42 8.13 -10.36
CA THR A 9 -12.53 8.85 -9.70
C THR A 9 -12.46 8.76 -8.17
N VAL A 10 -11.52 7.97 -7.64
CA VAL A 10 -11.36 7.83 -6.19
C VAL A 10 -10.43 8.93 -5.69
N VAL A 11 -10.91 9.72 -4.73
CA VAL A 11 -10.10 10.78 -4.12
C VAL A 11 -9.07 10.12 -3.19
N PRO A 12 -7.77 10.39 -3.40
CA PRO A 12 -6.75 9.79 -2.55
C PRO A 12 -6.71 10.44 -1.16
N ARG A 13 -6.36 9.63 -0.18
CA ARG A 13 -5.90 10.14 1.11
C ARG A 13 -4.39 10.33 1.04
N VAL A 14 -3.91 11.51 1.42
CA VAL A 14 -2.49 11.87 1.34
C VAL A 14 -1.85 11.70 2.71
N TYR A 15 -0.71 11.04 2.74
CA TYR A 15 0.10 10.88 3.94
C TYR A 15 1.43 11.61 3.70
N ASP A 16 1.63 12.70 4.41
CA ASP A 16 2.80 13.57 4.24
C ASP A 16 3.24 14.16 5.58
N ALA A 17 3.31 13.32 6.60
CA ALA A 17 3.75 13.71 7.94
C ALA A 17 5.27 13.49 8.05
N ALA A 18 6.04 14.45 7.52
CA ALA A 18 7.50 14.37 7.53
C ALA A 18 8.05 14.26 8.95
N PRO A 19 9.23 13.62 9.13
CA PRO A 19 10.06 12.98 8.11
C PRO A 19 9.75 11.49 7.90
N SER A 20 8.94 10.90 8.75
CA SER A 20 8.78 9.43 8.80
C SER A 20 7.77 8.90 7.78
N VAL A 21 6.91 9.76 7.25
CA VAL A 21 5.90 9.40 6.24
C VAL A 21 5.81 10.54 5.26
N SER A 22 6.08 10.30 3.99
CA SER A 22 6.02 11.37 2.99
C SER A 22 5.69 10.84 1.61
N GLY A 23 4.98 11.66 0.84
CA GLY A 23 4.73 11.42 -0.57
C GLY A 23 3.87 10.18 -0.84
N VAL A 24 2.97 9.80 0.08
CA VAL A 24 2.14 8.61 -0.08
C VAL A 24 0.70 9.02 -0.33
N GLU A 25 0.11 8.47 -1.38
CA GLU A 25 -1.32 8.58 -1.66
C GLU A 25 -1.95 7.20 -1.60
N LYS A 26 -3.07 7.09 -0.88
CA LYS A 26 -3.84 5.85 -0.79
C LYS A 26 -5.23 6.06 -1.39
N ARG A 27 -5.63 5.19 -2.31
CA ARG A 27 -6.99 5.13 -2.81
C ARG A 27 -7.60 3.80 -2.40
N VAL A 28 -8.72 3.84 -1.69
CA VAL A 28 -9.50 2.63 -1.42
C VAL A 28 -10.34 2.35 -2.66
N LEU A 29 -9.99 1.30 -3.37
CA LEU A 29 -10.67 0.95 -4.62
C LEU A 29 -11.92 0.14 -4.37
N ILE A 30 -11.83 -0.86 -3.51
CA ILE A 30 -12.94 -1.72 -3.12
C ILE A 30 -12.86 -1.93 -1.61
N GLY A 31 -13.96 -1.65 -0.93
CA GLY A 31 -14.04 -1.78 0.51
C GLY A 31 -15.46 -1.75 1.00
N PRO A 32 -15.70 -1.35 2.26
CA PRO A 32 -17.06 -1.33 2.85
C PRO A 32 -18.07 -0.52 2.05
N LYS A 33 -17.65 0.56 1.40
CA LYS A 33 -18.55 1.39 0.60
C LYS A 33 -19.18 0.61 -0.56
N GLN A 34 -18.49 -0.38 -1.09
CA GLN A 34 -19.02 -1.26 -2.14
C GLN A 34 -19.66 -2.52 -1.56
N GLY A 35 -19.71 -2.65 -0.24
CA GLY A 35 -20.28 -3.81 0.42
C GLY A 35 -19.32 -4.99 0.56
N ALA A 36 -18.02 -4.77 0.43
CA ALA A 36 -17.03 -5.83 0.58
C ALA A 36 -17.07 -6.40 2.01
N PRO A 37 -17.26 -7.73 2.16
CA PRO A 37 -17.50 -8.30 3.49
C PRO A 37 -16.24 -8.72 4.24
N ARG A 38 -15.08 -8.86 3.59
CA ARG A 38 -13.91 -9.48 4.21
C ARG A 38 -12.60 -8.75 4.02
N PHE A 39 -12.34 -8.18 2.84
CA PHE A 39 -11.05 -7.52 2.57
C PHE A 39 -11.23 -6.23 1.80
N VAL A 40 -10.19 -5.41 1.83
CA VAL A 40 -10.14 -4.09 1.21
C VAL A 40 -9.00 -4.08 0.20
N MET A 41 -9.27 -3.59 -1.01
CA MET A 41 -8.24 -3.39 -2.03
C MET A 41 -7.88 -1.91 -2.08
N ARG A 42 -6.61 -1.60 -1.86
CA ARG A 42 -6.10 -0.23 -1.86
C ARG A 42 -5.02 -0.08 -2.92
N HIS A 43 -5.00 1.07 -3.56
CA HIS A 43 -3.95 1.46 -4.51
C HIS A 43 -3.08 2.52 -3.84
N PHE A 44 -1.79 2.24 -3.73
CA PHE A 44 -0.83 3.18 -3.17
C PHE A 44 0.05 3.76 -4.26
N THR A 45 0.33 5.05 -4.16
CA THR A 45 1.32 5.74 -4.97
C THR A 45 2.31 6.39 -4.02
N VAL A 46 3.58 6.04 -4.14
CA VAL A 46 4.66 6.60 -3.32
C VAL A 46 5.56 7.44 -4.23
N ALA A 47 5.64 8.73 -3.95
CA ALA A 47 6.49 9.64 -4.72
C ALA A 47 7.97 9.29 -4.55
N PRO A 48 8.84 9.70 -5.50
CA PRO A 48 10.28 9.53 -5.31
C PRO A 48 10.74 10.05 -3.95
N ARG A 49 11.58 9.30 -3.27
CA ARG A 49 12.05 9.54 -1.89
C ARG A 49 10.98 9.42 -0.82
N GLY A 50 9.76 9.04 -1.21
CA GLY A 50 8.67 8.84 -0.27
C GLY A 50 8.77 7.52 0.46
N CYS A 51 8.05 7.43 1.56
CA CYS A 51 7.96 6.21 2.35
C CYS A 51 6.68 6.16 3.17
N SER A 52 6.20 4.95 3.41
CA SER A 52 5.10 4.70 4.33
C SER A 52 5.61 4.72 5.77
N PRO A 53 4.71 4.78 6.76
CA PRO A 53 5.12 4.58 8.15
C PRO A 53 5.75 3.20 8.34
N GLU A 54 6.63 3.09 9.32
CA GLU A 54 7.11 1.80 9.78
C GLU A 54 6.09 1.24 10.76
N HIS A 55 5.46 0.12 10.38
CA HIS A 55 4.30 -0.42 11.09
C HIS A 55 4.49 -1.85 11.53
N THR A 56 3.78 -2.18 12.61
CA THR A 56 3.47 -3.55 13.02
C THR A 56 1.98 -3.62 13.28
N HIS A 57 1.29 -4.59 12.67
CA HIS A 57 -0.14 -4.79 12.91
C HIS A 57 -0.49 -6.27 13.01
N PRO A 58 -1.64 -6.59 13.67
CA PRO A 58 -2.08 -7.98 13.81
C PRO A 58 -2.76 -8.54 12.55
N TRP A 59 -2.69 -7.87 11.42
CA TRP A 59 -3.21 -8.35 10.15
C TRP A 59 -2.13 -8.41 9.08
N GLU A 60 -2.38 -9.22 8.06
CA GLU A 60 -1.47 -9.41 6.94
C GLU A 60 -1.71 -8.39 5.83
N HIS A 61 -0.73 -8.28 4.94
CA HIS A 61 -0.85 -7.54 3.68
C HIS A 61 -0.51 -8.45 2.52
N GLU A 62 -1.28 -8.35 1.43
CA GLU A 62 -0.97 -8.96 0.16
C GLU A 62 -0.79 -7.86 -0.87
N VAL A 63 0.38 -7.79 -1.47
CA VAL A 63 0.79 -6.67 -2.31
C VAL A 63 1.15 -7.16 -3.71
N TYR A 64 0.70 -6.43 -4.71
CA TYR A 64 1.11 -6.62 -6.10
C TYR A 64 1.67 -5.30 -6.63
N VAL A 65 2.94 -5.32 -7.06
CA VAL A 65 3.60 -4.11 -7.55
C VAL A 65 3.18 -3.84 -9.00
N LEU A 66 2.66 -2.65 -9.25
CA LEU A 66 2.18 -2.22 -10.56
C LEU A 66 3.27 -1.55 -11.38
N SER A 67 4.01 -0.63 -10.78
CA SER A 67 5.02 0.16 -11.50
C SER A 67 6.04 0.75 -10.54
N GLY A 68 7.17 1.16 -11.10
CA GLY A 68 8.23 1.75 -10.31
C GLY A 68 9.10 0.74 -9.61
N ARG A 69 9.96 1.23 -8.73
CA ARG A 69 10.88 0.40 -7.96
C ARG A 69 10.77 0.75 -6.49
N GLY A 70 10.47 -0.25 -5.67
CA GLY A 70 10.30 -0.08 -4.25
C GLY A 70 11.33 -0.83 -3.44
N ARG A 71 11.41 -0.49 -2.16
CA ARG A 71 12.19 -1.20 -1.17
C ARG A 71 11.29 -1.47 0.03
N ILE A 72 11.18 -2.74 0.38
CA ILE A 72 10.41 -3.16 1.54
C ILE A 72 11.40 -3.40 2.67
N ARG A 73 11.28 -2.59 3.71
CA ARG A 73 12.14 -2.74 4.89
C ARG A 73 11.46 -3.59 5.95
N PHE A 74 12.24 -4.43 6.61
CA PHE A 74 11.83 -5.26 7.73
C PHE A 74 12.95 -5.29 8.77
N ASP A 75 12.76 -5.97 9.90
CA ASP A 75 13.70 -5.90 11.02
C ASP A 75 15.14 -6.26 10.65
N ASP A 76 15.32 -7.28 9.82
CA ASP A 76 16.65 -7.84 9.52
C ASP A 76 17.23 -7.34 8.19
N GLY A 77 16.59 -6.37 7.53
CA GLY A 77 17.09 -5.88 6.25
C GLY A 77 16.03 -5.28 5.36
N ALA A 78 16.26 -5.39 4.06
CA ALA A 78 15.35 -4.86 3.06
C ALA A 78 15.45 -5.69 1.78
N VAL A 79 14.38 -5.66 0.98
CA VAL A 79 14.34 -6.29 -0.33
C VAL A 79 13.80 -5.30 -1.35
N GLU A 80 14.38 -5.26 -2.55
CA GLU A 80 13.87 -4.42 -3.63
C GLU A 80 12.86 -5.19 -4.45
N VAL A 81 11.84 -4.47 -4.92
CA VAL A 81 10.74 -5.01 -5.73
C VAL A 81 10.48 -4.10 -6.92
N THR A 82 9.94 -4.68 -7.97
CA THR A 82 9.59 -3.98 -9.20
C THR A 82 8.29 -4.52 -9.76
N SER A 83 7.82 -3.95 -10.86
CA SER A 83 6.56 -4.33 -11.50
C SER A 83 6.43 -5.84 -11.67
N GLY A 84 5.29 -6.37 -11.23
CA GLY A 84 5.00 -7.81 -11.31
C GLY A 84 5.41 -8.61 -10.09
N ASP A 85 6.16 -8.01 -9.16
CA ASP A 85 6.52 -8.69 -7.92
C ASP A 85 5.36 -8.69 -6.93
N THR A 86 5.31 -9.70 -6.10
CA THR A 86 4.34 -9.81 -5.02
C THR A 86 5.04 -9.76 -3.67
N VAL A 87 4.35 -9.20 -2.68
CA VAL A 87 4.87 -9.13 -1.32
C VAL A 87 3.80 -9.62 -0.36
N PHE A 88 4.13 -10.59 0.45
CA PHE A 88 3.28 -11.01 1.55
C PHE A 88 3.92 -10.53 2.86
N VAL A 89 3.17 -9.73 3.61
CA VAL A 89 3.59 -9.29 4.94
C VAL A 89 2.77 -10.04 5.96
N PRO A 90 3.37 -10.99 6.70
CA PRO A 90 2.63 -11.74 7.73
C PRO A 90 2.10 -10.84 8.84
N PRO A 91 1.08 -11.27 9.58
CA PRO A 91 0.65 -10.56 10.78
C PRO A 91 1.83 -10.33 11.72
N MET A 92 1.90 -9.17 12.33
CA MET A 92 2.90 -8.77 13.33
C MET A 92 4.31 -8.50 12.80
N ASP A 93 4.58 -8.75 11.51
CA ASP A 93 5.90 -8.44 10.96
C ASP A 93 6.02 -6.94 10.71
N LYS A 94 7.07 -6.36 11.27
CA LYS A 94 7.37 -4.94 11.09
C LYS A 94 7.82 -4.68 9.66
N HIS A 95 7.29 -3.61 9.06
CA HIS A 95 7.55 -3.31 7.65
C HIS A 95 7.44 -1.83 7.36
N GLN A 96 8.13 -1.40 6.29
CA GLN A 96 8.01 -0.06 5.73
C GLN A 96 8.21 -0.16 4.22
N PHE A 97 7.37 0.54 3.46
CA PHE A 97 7.48 0.60 2.01
C PHE A 97 8.13 1.92 1.61
N GLN A 98 9.19 1.84 0.80
CA GLN A 98 9.94 3.00 0.34
C GLN A 98 10.01 3.01 -1.17
N ASN A 99 10.03 4.21 -1.76
CA ASN A 99 10.34 4.34 -3.18
C ASN A 99 11.87 4.32 -3.33
N ALA A 100 12.38 3.39 -4.14
CA ALA A 100 13.81 3.21 -4.37
C ALA A 100 14.25 3.72 -5.75
N GLY A 101 13.34 4.35 -6.51
CA GLY A 101 13.61 4.81 -7.87
C GLY A 101 13.38 6.29 -8.07
N ASP A 102 13.37 6.69 -9.34
CA ASP A 102 13.20 8.09 -9.76
C ASP A 102 11.76 8.40 -10.17
N GLU A 103 10.93 7.39 -10.30
CA GLU A 103 9.53 7.50 -10.71
C GLU A 103 8.62 7.05 -9.57
N ALA A 104 7.33 7.31 -9.69
CA ALA A 104 6.36 6.85 -8.68
C ALA A 104 6.42 5.33 -8.52
N PHE A 105 6.35 4.87 -7.29
CA PHE A 105 6.22 3.47 -6.94
C PHE A 105 4.76 3.20 -6.63
N GLU A 106 4.13 2.32 -7.41
CA GLU A 106 2.69 2.05 -7.28
C GLU A 106 2.44 0.58 -7.05
N PHE A 107 1.53 0.29 -6.13
CA PHE A 107 1.18 -1.08 -5.81
C PHE A 107 -0.25 -1.19 -5.30
N LEU A 108 -0.83 -2.38 -5.48
CA LEU A 108 -2.07 -2.75 -4.82
C LEU A 108 -1.74 -3.43 -3.50
N CYS A 109 -2.52 -3.11 -2.47
CA CYS A 109 -2.37 -3.73 -1.16
C CYS A 109 -3.73 -4.18 -0.66
N ILE A 110 -3.86 -5.47 -0.42
CA ILE A 110 -5.09 -6.07 0.08
C ILE A 110 -4.91 -6.39 1.55
N VAL A 111 -5.86 -5.95 2.36
CA VAL A 111 -5.88 -6.20 3.81
C VAL A 111 -7.28 -6.66 4.20
N PRO A 112 -7.43 -7.35 5.35
CA PRO A 112 -8.77 -7.58 5.90
C PRO A 112 -9.45 -6.26 6.27
N LEU A 113 -10.77 -6.27 6.46
CA LEU A 113 -11.52 -5.06 6.80
C LEU A 113 -10.91 -4.29 7.97
N ALA A 114 -10.43 -5.00 8.99
CA ALA A 114 -9.82 -4.39 10.17
C ALA A 114 -8.48 -3.69 9.86
N GLY A 115 -7.89 -3.96 8.71
CA GLY A 115 -6.59 -3.41 8.31
C GLY A 115 -6.65 -2.08 7.61
N ASP A 116 -7.84 -1.53 7.38
CA ASP A 116 -7.98 -0.22 6.76
C ASP A 116 -8.89 0.67 7.59
N ASP A 117 -8.45 1.87 7.87
CA ASP A 117 -9.16 2.84 8.70
C ASP A 117 -10.03 3.82 7.89
N GLY A 118 -10.16 3.58 6.62
CA GLY A 118 -11.01 4.40 5.74
C GLY A 118 -10.30 4.90 4.52
#